data_ac8de7d60693baa82431988e3595ad69
#
_entry.id   ac8de7d60693baa82431988e3595ad69
#
_cell.length_a   1.000
_cell.length_b   1.000
_cell.length_c   1.000
_cell.angle_alpha   90.00
_cell.angle_beta   90.00
_cell.angle_gamma   90.00
#
_symmetry.space_group_name_H-M   'P 1'
#
loop_
_entity.id
_entity.type
_entity.pdbx_description
1 polymer ?
#
loop_
_entity_poly.entity_id
_entity_poly.type
_entity_poly.pdbx_seq_one_letter_code
_entity_poly.pdbx_strand_id
1 'polypeptide(L)'
;MKKIKLLLCICILLTGILFPAQTVQASSSAIGDVAEFNNLSGNTKYLGVDYRDNYSLDIVETDISDGIGAYFSGMMANALNGMANALFFLERILSYLTVVVFYVSFNLNLIDLFGNQVSTIQQALNNSIFQPLFLLGCAAAFCVLIGRVIRQDLSGALGQIAKIIAIVMLSILVVTKSDVMLATCNNITKEISLEILVGVNSANGYSENINSFSAQAAGILWDNMVHSPWITMEFGYNASEDQVAKILTYTKGSDERKEIIAGDNSESFSADRAGERLGFTLFYIIPCFMKCGIYIVISLIQLVFQLMSIVYTFMAPLVLVISLFPGYDGMIGGWLRKILETQISILILSLLIGILVRFDDLVFN
;
A
#
# COMPACT_ATOMS: atom_id res chain seq x y z
N MET A 1 8.39 9.76 23.08
CA MET A 1 7.09 9.35 23.66
C MET A 1 5.88 10.17 23.19
N LYS A 2 5.92 11.52 23.16
CA LYS A 2 4.77 12.34 22.68
C LYS A 2 4.39 12.06 21.21
N LYS A 3 5.38 11.87 20.32
CA LYS A 3 5.15 11.59 18.88
C LYS A 3 4.52 10.22 18.64
N ILE A 4 4.87 9.20 19.42
CA ILE A 4 4.28 7.85 19.30
C ILE A 4 2.82 7.85 19.79
N LYS A 5 2.50 8.59 20.86
CA LYS A 5 1.11 8.76 21.33
C LYS A 5 0.25 9.49 20.31
N LEU A 6 0.81 10.50 19.63
CA LEU A 6 0.12 11.20 18.54
C LEU A 6 -0.14 10.27 17.35
N LEU A 7 0.85 9.46 16.96
CA LEU A 7 0.69 8.47 15.89
C LEU A 7 -0.39 7.44 16.23
N LEU A 8 -0.39 6.95 17.47
CA LEU A 8 -1.40 6.01 17.96
C LEU A 8 -2.82 6.62 18.00
N CYS A 9 -2.95 7.88 18.41
CA CYS A 9 -4.22 8.61 18.33
C CYS A 9 -4.69 8.82 16.90
N ILE A 10 -3.78 9.10 15.97
CA ILE A 10 -4.10 9.24 14.54
C ILE A 10 -4.52 7.88 13.97
N CYS A 11 -3.86 6.78 14.33
CA CYS A 11 -4.26 5.43 13.94
C CYS A 11 -5.66 5.06 14.48
N ILE A 12 -5.96 5.39 15.74
CA ILE A 12 -7.29 5.14 16.35
C ILE A 12 -8.36 6.02 15.70
N LEU A 13 -8.05 7.28 15.37
CA LEU A 13 -8.94 8.17 14.62
C LEU A 13 -9.16 7.66 13.18
N LEU A 14 -8.10 7.20 12.51
CA LEU A 14 -8.19 6.61 11.17
C LEU A 14 -9.00 5.31 11.16
N THR A 15 -8.82 4.44 12.16
CA THR A 15 -9.67 3.24 12.29
C THR A 15 -11.13 3.58 12.59
N GLY A 16 -11.41 4.62 13.39
CA GLY A 16 -12.76 5.12 13.62
C GLY A 16 -13.40 5.77 12.38
N ILE A 17 -12.59 6.35 11.48
CA ILE A 17 -13.04 6.90 10.19
C ILE A 17 -13.21 5.80 9.13
N LEU A 18 -12.34 4.77 9.15
CA LEU A 18 -12.39 3.64 8.22
C LEU A 18 -13.53 2.65 8.53
N PHE A 19 -14.04 2.63 9.79
CA PHE A 19 -15.17 1.81 10.19
C PHE A 19 -16.26 2.67 10.88
N PRO A 20 -16.92 3.58 10.16
CA PRO A 20 -18.11 4.22 10.72
C PRO A 20 -19.20 3.15 10.88
N ALA A 21 -19.71 3.02 12.09
CA ALA A 21 -20.84 2.13 12.40
C ALA A 21 -22.18 2.56 11.76
N GLN A 22 -22.16 3.47 10.81
CA GLN A 22 -23.33 3.88 10.03
C GLN A 22 -23.02 3.66 8.55
N THR A 23 -23.96 3.04 7.87
CA THR A 23 -24.02 2.82 6.43
C THR A 23 -23.84 4.13 5.64
N VAL A 24 -22.59 4.60 5.58
CA VAL A 24 -22.18 5.45 4.48
C VAL A 24 -22.22 4.50 3.27
N GLN A 25 -23.01 4.84 2.26
CA GLN A 25 -22.82 4.26 0.94
C GLN A 25 -21.36 4.50 0.58
N ALA A 26 -20.53 3.52 0.94
CA ALA A 26 -19.14 3.49 0.50
C ALA A 26 -19.24 3.60 -1.03
N SER A 27 -18.63 4.63 -1.57
CA SER A 27 -18.55 4.76 -3.01
C SER A 27 -18.08 3.42 -3.55
N SER A 28 -18.72 2.91 -4.58
CA SER A 28 -18.45 1.60 -5.19
C SER A 28 -16.96 1.35 -5.51
N SER A 29 -16.12 2.38 -5.47
CA SER A 29 -14.69 2.32 -5.73
C SER A 29 -13.88 1.59 -4.65
N ALA A 30 -14.09 1.86 -3.35
CA ALA A 30 -13.25 1.22 -2.31
C ALA A 30 -13.58 -0.28 -2.14
N ILE A 31 -14.85 -0.67 -2.34
CA ILE A 31 -15.27 -2.08 -2.40
C ILE A 31 -14.82 -2.68 -3.73
N GLY A 32 -14.81 -1.90 -4.81
CA GLY A 32 -14.26 -2.28 -6.11
C GLY A 32 -12.78 -2.61 -6.03
N ASP A 33 -11.99 -1.83 -5.33
CA ASP A 33 -10.55 -2.04 -5.16
C ASP A 33 -10.23 -3.35 -4.42
N VAL A 34 -11.04 -3.73 -3.42
CA VAL A 34 -10.90 -5.03 -2.72
C VAL A 34 -11.39 -6.18 -3.61
N ALA A 35 -12.44 -5.97 -4.40
CA ALA A 35 -12.90 -6.96 -5.37
C ALA A 35 -11.90 -7.13 -6.52
N GLU A 36 -11.27 -6.06 -6.97
CA GLU A 36 -10.19 -6.07 -7.96
C GLU A 36 -8.95 -6.78 -7.40
N PHE A 37 -8.60 -6.58 -6.13
CA PHE A 37 -7.55 -7.33 -5.45
C PHE A 37 -7.81 -8.85 -5.46
N ASN A 38 -9.03 -9.27 -5.21
CA ASN A 38 -9.41 -10.70 -5.27
C ASN A 38 -9.36 -11.26 -6.71
N ASN A 39 -9.46 -10.40 -7.72
CA ASN A 39 -9.40 -10.77 -9.14
C ASN A 39 -8.01 -10.55 -9.78
N LEU A 40 -6.98 -10.22 -8.99
CA LEU A 40 -5.58 -10.10 -9.46
C LEU A 40 -4.98 -11.45 -9.94
N SER A 41 -5.78 -12.28 -10.57
CA SER A 41 -5.43 -13.65 -10.99
C SER A 41 -4.49 -13.73 -12.19
N GLY A 42 -4.19 -12.61 -12.88
CA GLY A 42 -3.49 -12.66 -14.15
C GLY A 42 -1.96 -12.74 -14.06
N ASN A 43 -1.33 -12.16 -13.03
CA ASN A 43 0.12 -12.01 -12.97
C ASN A 43 0.75 -12.31 -11.58
N THR A 44 -0.08 -12.51 -10.57
CA THR A 44 0.35 -13.01 -9.26
C THR A 44 -0.16 -14.43 -9.16
N LYS A 45 0.52 -15.37 -9.80
CA LYS A 45 0.09 -16.75 -10.08
C LYS A 45 -0.63 -17.46 -8.92
N TYR A 46 -0.42 -17.04 -7.67
CA TYR A 46 -0.87 -17.77 -6.49
C TYR A 46 -1.53 -16.90 -5.41
N LEU A 47 -1.77 -15.61 -5.68
CA LEU A 47 -2.49 -14.71 -4.77
C LEU A 47 -4.02 -14.77 -4.97
N GLY A 48 -4.48 -15.23 -6.14
CA GLY A 48 -5.89 -15.33 -6.50
C GLY A 48 -6.70 -16.18 -5.52
N VAL A 49 -8.00 -15.93 -5.46
CA VAL A 49 -8.95 -16.62 -4.56
C VAL A 49 -8.89 -18.14 -4.74
N ASP A 50 -8.67 -18.61 -5.96
CA ASP A 50 -8.67 -20.03 -6.31
C ASP A 50 -7.49 -20.80 -5.68
N TYR A 51 -6.37 -20.11 -5.44
CA TYR A 51 -5.15 -20.74 -4.90
C TYR A 51 -4.89 -20.44 -3.43
N ARG A 52 -5.34 -19.28 -2.96
CA ARG A 52 -5.02 -18.76 -1.62
C ARG A 52 -5.38 -19.73 -0.48
N ASP A 53 -6.50 -20.44 -0.61
CA ASP A 53 -6.99 -21.34 0.43
C ASP A 53 -6.39 -22.74 0.33
N ASN A 54 -5.68 -23.05 -0.75
CA ASN A 54 -5.07 -24.35 -1.03
C ASN A 54 -3.67 -24.51 -0.43
N TYR A 55 -3.09 -23.44 0.12
CA TYR A 55 -1.82 -23.53 0.85
C TYR A 55 -1.98 -24.33 2.13
N SER A 56 -1.46 -25.55 2.14
CA SER A 56 -1.40 -26.45 3.30
C SER A 56 -0.16 -27.30 3.22
N LEU A 57 0.29 -27.80 4.37
CA LEU A 57 1.37 -28.76 4.47
C LEU A 57 0.78 -30.17 4.46
N ASP A 58 1.14 -30.94 3.46
CA ASP A 58 0.57 -32.26 3.23
C ASP A 58 1.54 -33.38 3.62
N ILE A 59 0.99 -34.52 3.98
CA ILE A 59 1.74 -35.68 4.37
C ILE A 59 1.08 -36.92 3.80
N VAL A 60 1.87 -37.92 3.40
CA VAL A 60 1.36 -39.23 2.97
C VAL A 60 0.77 -39.95 4.18
N GLU A 61 -0.48 -40.36 4.06
CA GLU A 61 -1.14 -41.16 5.11
C GLU A 61 -0.50 -42.56 5.21
N THR A 62 -0.12 -42.97 6.40
CA THR A 62 0.41 -44.28 6.68
C THR A 62 -0.72 -45.22 7.12
N ASP A 63 -0.82 -46.41 6.49
CA ASP A 63 -1.84 -47.39 6.80
C ASP A 63 -1.42 -48.36 7.92
N ILE A 64 -2.43 -48.91 8.62
CA ILE A 64 -2.24 -49.95 9.65
C ILE A 64 -1.56 -51.18 9.08
N SER A 65 -1.68 -51.45 7.77
CA SER A 65 -1.04 -52.55 7.05
C SER A 65 0.50 -52.54 7.15
N ASP A 66 1.09 -51.36 7.44
CA ASP A 66 2.55 -51.21 7.53
C ASP A 66 3.14 -51.59 8.90
N GLY A 67 2.29 -52.00 9.83
CA GLY A 67 2.67 -52.45 11.18
C GLY A 67 2.34 -51.43 12.27
N ILE A 68 2.17 -51.94 13.51
CA ILE A 68 1.74 -51.11 14.66
C ILE A 68 2.73 -49.97 14.95
N GLY A 69 4.04 -50.21 14.78
CA GLY A 69 5.06 -49.18 14.98
C GLY A 69 4.98 -48.04 13.94
N ALA A 70 4.77 -48.38 12.68
CA ALA A 70 4.58 -47.41 11.59
C ALA A 70 3.31 -46.60 11.79
N TYR A 71 2.23 -47.22 12.25
CA TYR A 71 0.97 -46.52 12.55
C TYR A 71 1.14 -45.48 13.66
N PHE A 72 1.81 -45.80 14.78
CA PHE A 72 2.07 -44.81 15.84
C PHE A 72 3.01 -43.68 15.38
N SER A 73 4.02 -43.99 14.59
CA SER A 73 4.90 -43.01 13.98
C SER A 73 4.13 -42.07 13.05
N GLY A 74 3.26 -42.62 12.19
CA GLY A 74 2.39 -41.85 11.31
C GLY A 74 1.37 -40.96 12.07
N MET A 75 0.78 -41.46 13.15
CA MET A 75 -0.10 -40.69 14.00
C MET A 75 0.63 -39.52 14.66
N MET A 76 1.87 -39.72 15.13
CA MET A 76 2.68 -38.62 15.67
C MET A 76 3.08 -37.62 14.60
N ALA A 77 3.46 -38.06 13.41
CA ALA A 77 3.77 -37.22 12.27
C ALA A 77 2.57 -36.38 11.84
N ASN A 78 1.38 -36.99 11.77
CA ASN A 78 0.13 -36.26 11.49
C ASN A 78 -0.19 -35.21 12.54
N ALA A 79 0.05 -35.46 13.82
CA ALA A 79 -0.14 -34.48 14.89
C ALA A 79 0.84 -33.31 14.76
N LEU A 80 2.13 -33.56 14.50
CA LEU A 80 3.15 -32.56 14.28
C LEU A 80 2.84 -31.71 13.03
N ASN A 81 2.46 -32.36 11.93
CA ASN A 81 2.05 -31.68 10.70
C ASN A 81 0.77 -30.87 10.88
N GLY A 82 -0.18 -31.36 11.69
CA GLY A 82 -1.37 -30.59 12.08
C GLY A 82 -1.04 -29.32 12.85
N MET A 83 -0.08 -29.37 13.77
CA MET A 83 0.43 -28.20 14.49
C MET A 83 1.14 -27.22 13.55
N ALA A 84 1.99 -27.73 12.65
CA ALA A 84 2.65 -26.91 11.63
C ALA A 84 1.63 -26.21 10.74
N ASN A 85 0.60 -26.91 10.27
CA ASN A 85 -0.51 -26.33 9.49
C ASN A 85 -1.28 -25.25 10.25
N ALA A 86 -1.52 -25.43 11.56
CA ALA A 86 -2.23 -24.45 12.37
C ALA A 86 -1.41 -23.15 12.51
N LEU A 87 -0.10 -23.26 12.75
CA LEU A 87 0.80 -22.10 12.80
C LEU A 87 0.92 -21.42 11.44
N PHE A 88 1.13 -22.18 10.38
CA PHE A 88 1.21 -21.65 9.02
C PHE A 88 -0.10 -20.98 8.59
N PHE A 89 -1.25 -21.48 9.03
CA PHE A 89 -2.53 -20.82 8.79
C PHE A 89 -2.59 -19.42 9.42
N LEU A 90 -2.06 -19.24 10.64
CA LEU A 90 -1.96 -17.92 11.27
C LEU A 90 -1.02 -16.98 10.49
N GLU A 91 0.14 -17.48 10.07
CA GLU A 91 1.08 -16.74 9.23
C GLU A 91 0.43 -16.29 7.93
N ARG A 92 -0.29 -17.20 7.26
CA ARG A 92 -1.00 -16.94 6.00
C ARG A 92 -2.07 -15.87 6.17
N ILE A 93 -2.90 -15.94 7.21
CA ILE A 93 -3.93 -14.93 7.48
C ILE A 93 -3.29 -13.56 7.73
N LEU A 94 -2.26 -13.49 8.56
CA LEU A 94 -1.60 -12.24 8.88
C LEU A 94 -0.91 -11.65 7.64
N SER A 95 -0.24 -12.47 6.86
CA SER A 95 0.39 -12.08 5.60
C SER A 95 -0.66 -11.56 4.60
N TYR A 96 -1.78 -12.27 4.45
CA TYR A 96 -2.89 -11.82 3.61
C TYR A 96 -3.44 -10.47 4.05
N LEU A 97 -3.71 -10.29 5.34
CA LEU A 97 -4.16 -9.02 5.89
C LEU A 97 -3.16 -7.90 5.59
N THR A 98 -1.86 -8.18 5.75
CA THR A 98 -0.78 -7.23 5.47
C THR A 98 -0.75 -6.83 4.01
N VAL A 99 -0.84 -7.81 3.09
CA VAL A 99 -0.85 -7.58 1.65
C VAL A 99 -2.08 -6.77 1.23
N VAL A 100 -3.27 -7.06 1.79
CA VAL A 100 -4.49 -6.29 1.53
C VAL A 100 -4.36 -4.85 2.01
N VAL A 101 -3.89 -4.63 3.24
CA VAL A 101 -3.68 -3.28 3.80
C VAL A 101 -2.68 -2.52 2.96
N PHE A 102 -1.61 -3.17 2.54
CA PHE A 102 -0.60 -2.60 1.65
C PHE A 102 -1.21 -2.20 0.30
N TYR A 103 -1.89 -3.15 -0.39
CA TYR A 103 -2.53 -2.90 -1.67
C TYR A 103 -3.50 -1.73 -1.60
N VAL A 104 -4.40 -1.75 -0.61
CA VAL A 104 -5.39 -0.69 -0.41
C VAL A 104 -4.71 0.65 -0.15
N SER A 105 -3.68 0.71 0.69
CA SER A 105 -3.01 1.96 1.03
C SER A 105 -2.33 2.65 -0.17
N PHE A 106 -1.81 1.88 -1.12
CA PHE A 106 -1.16 2.40 -2.32
C PHE A 106 -2.13 2.59 -3.50
N ASN A 107 -3.18 1.78 -3.58
CA ASN A 107 -4.18 1.90 -4.63
C ASN A 107 -5.26 2.92 -4.32
N LEU A 108 -5.66 3.03 -3.04
CA LEU A 108 -6.70 3.93 -2.59
C LEU A 108 -6.36 5.37 -2.98
N ASN A 109 -7.19 5.95 -3.83
CA ASN A 109 -7.14 7.38 -4.10
C ASN A 109 -8.09 8.09 -3.14
N LEU A 110 -7.56 8.54 -1.99
CA LEU A 110 -8.36 9.28 -1.00
C LEU A 110 -9.05 10.51 -1.59
N ILE A 111 -8.51 11.02 -2.70
CA ILE A 111 -9.09 12.16 -3.41
C ILE A 111 -10.40 11.76 -4.07
N ASP A 112 -10.47 10.61 -4.70
CA ASP A 112 -11.68 10.11 -5.35
C ASP A 112 -12.75 9.74 -4.30
N LEU A 113 -12.30 9.19 -3.17
CA LEU A 113 -13.18 8.84 -2.05
C LEU A 113 -13.84 10.08 -1.43
N PHE A 114 -13.07 11.16 -1.27
CA PHE A 114 -13.53 12.40 -0.68
C PHE A 114 -13.82 13.50 -1.71
N GLY A 115 -13.70 13.23 -3.00
CA GLY A 115 -13.76 14.24 -4.08
C GLY A 115 -15.01 15.11 -4.03
N ASN A 116 -16.18 14.53 -3.80
CA ASN A 116 -17.43 15.28 -3.68
C ASN A 116 -17.46 16.14 -2.41
N GLN A 117 -16.97 15.63 -1.28
CA GLN A 117 -16.87 16.41 -0.04
C GLN A 117 -15.78 17.46 -0.15
N VAL A 118 -14.66 17.15 -0.79
CA VAL A 118 -13.57 18.09 -1.08
C VAL A 118 -14.08 19.26 -1.91
N SER A 119 -14.79 19.00 -3.00
CA SER A 119 -15.34 20.03 -3.86
C SER A 119 -16.39 20.90 -3.13
N THR A 120 -17.24 20.28 -2.32
CA THR A 120 -18.26 21.01 -1.52
C THR A 120 -17.60 21.91 -0.48
N ILE A 121 -16.61 21.40 0.25
CA ILE A 121 -15.87 22.20 1.25
C ILE A 121 -15.08 23.31 0.57
N GLN A 122 -14.45 23.04 -0.57
CA GLN A 122 -13.73 24.07 -1.32
C GLN A 122 -14.67 25.16 -1.85
N GLN A 123 -15.83 24.79 -2.36
CA GLN A 123 -16.84 25.78 -2.77
C GLN A 123 -17.33 26.63 -1.59
N ALA A 124 -17.58 26.01 -0.44
CA ALA A 124 -17.94 26.72 0.78
C ALA A 124 -16.83 27.66 1.25
N LEU A 125 -15.57 27.22 1.27
CA LEU A 125 -14.41 28.04 1.59
C LEU A 125 -14.20 29.17 0.57
N ASN A 126 -14.40 28.89 -0.71
CA ASN A 126 -14.31 29.89 -1.77
C ASN A 126 -15.32 31.03 -1.57
N ASN A 127 -16.58 30.69 -1.35
CA ASN A 127 -17.64 31.67 -1.24
C ASN A 127 -17.59 32.44 0.09
N SER A 128 -17.28 31.75 1.19
CA SER A 128 -17.36 32.34 2.53
C SER A 128 -16.11 33.10 2.96
N ILE A 129 -14.94 32.64 2.52
CA ILE A 129 -13.65 33.15 3.01
C ILE A 129 -12.81 33.72 1.87
N PHE A 130 -12.64 32.94 0.80
CA PHE A 130 -11.71 33.30 -0.27
C PHE A 130 -12.15 34.60 -0.99
N GLN A 131 -13.36 34.67 -1.50
CA GLN A 131 -13.81 35.80 -2.28
C GLN A 131 -13.75 37.17 -1.51
N PRO A 132 -14.28 37.27 -0.28
CA PRO A 132 -14.20 38.54 0.46
C PRO A 132 -12.77 38.91 0.85
N LEU A 133 -11.97 37.92 1.32
CA LEU A 133 -10.58 38.16 1.70
C LEU A 133 -9.67 38.40 0.49
N PHE A 134 -9.95 37.81 -0.65
CA PHE A 134 -9.22 38.03 -1.90
C PHE A 134 -9.33 39.47 -2.37
N LEU A 135 -10.53 40.02 -2.31
CA LEU A 135 -10.79 41.45 -2.70
C LEU A 135 -10.03 42.38 -1.77
N LEU A 136 -10.02 42.09 -0.47
CA LEU A 136 -9.31 42.87 0.54
C LEU A 136 -7.78 42.72 0.38
N GLY A 137 -7.29 41.52 0.07
CA GLY A 137 -5.89 41.27 -0.24
C GLY A 137 -5.40 41.96 -1.50
N CYS A 138 -6.22 41.98 -2.55
CA CYS A 138 -5.95 42.75 -3.76
C CYS A 138 -5.89 44.27 -3.46
N ALA A 139 -6.82 44.81 -2.69
CA ALA A 139 -6.79 46.19 -2.28
C ALA A 139 -5.50 46.55 -1.50
N ALA A 140 -5.11 45.69 -0.55
CA ALA A 140 -3.85 45.88 0.19
C ALA A 140 -2.63 45.85 -0.74
N ALA A 141 -2.58 44.89 -1.67
CA ALA A 141 -1.50 44.76 -2.64
C ALA A 141 -1.43 45.99 -3.59
N PHE A 142 -2.58 46.54 -3.99
CA PHE A 142 -2.66 47.80 -4.76
C PHE A 142 -2.15 49.01 -3.96
N CYS A 143 -2.47 49.11 -2.67
CA CYS A 143 -1.93 50.17 -1.81
C CYS A 143 -0.41 50.13 -1.73
N VAL A 144 0.17 48.92 -1.64
CA VAL A 144 1.64 48.77 -1.67
C VAL A 144 2.21 49.16 -3.03
N LEU A 145 1.55 48.81 -4.13
CA LEU A 145 1.95 49.20 -5.48
C LEU A 145 1.98 50.71 -5.64
N ILE A 146 0.93 51.41 -5.22
CA ILE A 146 0.84 52.88 -5.24
C ILE A 146 1.99 53.50 -4.42
N GLY A 147 2.26 52.96 -3.21
CA GLY A 147 3.36 53.44 -2.38
C GLY A 147 4.73 53.28 -3.03
N ARG A 148 4.96 52.21 -3.82
CA ARG A 148 6.21 52.00 -4.57
C ARG A 148 6.32 52.99 -5.76
N VAL A 149 5.22 53.21 -6.49
CA VAL A 149 5.19 54.17 -7.59
C VAL A 149 5.47 55.59 -7.10
N ILE A 150 4.89 56.00 -5.96
CA ILE A 150 5.14 57.31 -5.35
C ILE A 150 6.62 57.47 -4.95
N ARG A 151 7.27 56.37 -4.52
CA ARG A 151 8.70 56.37 -4.17
C ARG A 151 9.61 56.22 -5.39
N GLN A 152 9.09 56.25 -6.60
CA GLN A 152 9.81 56.09 -7.86
C GLN A 152 10.56 54.74 -7.98
N ASP A 153 10.18 53.71 -7.20
CA ASP A 153 10.72 52.37 -7.27
C ASP A 153 9.99 51.59 -8.38
N LEU A 154 10.34 51.89 -9.64
CA LEU A 154 9.73 51.24 -10.80
C LEU A 154 10.02 49.73 -10.86
N SER A 155 11.21 49.31 -10.48
CA SER A 155 11.56 47.89 -10.47
C SER A 155 10.77 47.10 -9.42
N GLY A 156 10.61 47.66 -8.23
CA GLY A 156 9.79 47.08 -7.19
C GLY A 156 8.30 47.10 -7.53
N ALA A 157 7.82 48.14 -8.23
CA ALA A 157 6.43 48.23 -8.71
C ALA A 157 6.13 47.14 -9.74
N LEU A 158 7.01 46.96 -10.75
CA LEU A 158 6.86 45.89 -11.74
C LEU A 158 6.90 44.47 -11.10
N GLY A 159 7.79 44.23 -10.13
CA GLY A 159 7.84 42.99 -9.37
C GLY A 159 6.52 42.74 -8.60
N GLN A 160 5.92 43.81 -8.03
CA GLN A 160 4.65 43.69 -7.33
C GLN A 160 3.47 43.37 -8.27
N ILE A 161 3.43 43.96 -9.46
CA ILE A 161 2.43 43.66 -10.49
C ILE A 161 2.56 42.21 -10.92
N ALA A 162 3.78 41.77 -11.27
CA ALA A 162 4.02 40.41 -11.68
C ALA A 162 3.60 39.39 -10.59
N LYS A 163 3.88 39.69 -9.33
CA LYS A 163 3.45 38.89 -8.18
C LYS A 163 1.92 38.81 -8.08
N ILE A 164 1.22 39.93 -8.15
CA ILE A 164 -0.26 39.95 -8.08
C ILE A 164 -0.84 39.11 -9.21
N ILE A 165 -0.35 39.28 -10.45
CA ILE A 165 -0.81 38.49 -11.59
C ILE A 165 -0.56 37.02 -11.39
N ALA A 166 0.63 36.61 -10.92
CA ALA A 166 0.97 35.23 -10.66
C ALA A 166 0.05 34.60 -9.57
N ILE A 167 -0.20 35.34 -8.48
CA ILE A 167 -1.10 34.86 -7.41
C ILE A 167 -2.54 34.74 -7.92
N VAL A 168 -3.03 35.69 -8.69
CA VAL A 168 -4.38 35.63 -9.27
C VAL A 168 -4.52 34.44 -10.22
N MET A 169 -3.56 34.24 -11.12
CA MET A 169 -3.57 33.09 -12.02
C MET A 169 -3.52 31.75 -11.25
N LEU A 170 -2.64 31.64 -10.26
CA LEU A 170 -2.53 30.44 -9.44
C LEU A 170 -3.81 30.22 -8.62
N SER A 171 -4.42 31.28 -8.10
CA SER A 171 -5.68 31.21 -7.35
C SER A 171 -6.83 30.68 -8.23
N ILE A 172 -6.96 31.19 -9.44
CA ILE A 172 -7.96 30.70 -10.39
C ILE A 172 -7.72 29.21 -10.69
N LEU A 173 -6.49 28.82 -10.96
CA LEU A 173 -6.13 27.43 -11.28
C LEU A 173 -6.44 26.51 -10.09
N VAL A 174 -6.02 26.87 -8.89
CA VAL A 174 -6.21 26.06 -7.68
C VAL A 174 -7.68 25.98 -7.28
N VAL A 175 -8.44 27.08 -7.38
CA VAL A 175 -9.86 27.09 -6.99
C VAL A 175 -10.74 26.34 -8.00
N THR A 176 -10.39 26.42 -9.31
CA THR A 176 -11.21 25.80 -10.37
C THR A 176 -10.84 24.37 -10.71
N LYS A 177 -9.59 23.95 -10.45
CA LYS A 177 -9.04 22.67 -10.89
C LYS A 177 -8.14 21.99 -9.85
N SER A 178 -8.43 22.17 -8.56
CA SER A 178 -7.65 21.56 -7.48
C SER A 178 -7.70 20.04 -7.51
N ASP A 179 -8.84 19.46 -7.85
CA ASP A 179 -9.06 18.04 -8.03
C ASP A 179 -8.16 17.47 -9.14
N VAL A 180 -8.16 18.12 -10.30
CA VAL A 180 -7.33 17.72 -11.45
C VAL A 180 -5.84 17.85 -11.11
N MET A 181 -5.43 18.93 -10.46
CA MET A 181 -4.03 19.17 -10.09
C MET A 181 -3.54 18.08 -9.11
N LEU A 182 -4.33 17.76 -8.10
CA LEU A 182 -3.99 16.78 -7.10
C LEU A 182 -3.98 15.36 -7.69
N ALA A 183 -4.99 15.03 -8.53
CA ALA A 183 -5.05 13.75 -9.24
C ALA A 183 -3.84 13.58 -10.18
N THR A 184 -3.46 14.63 -10.93
CA THR A 184 -2.30 14.60 -11.82
C THR A 184 -1.01 14.37 -11.04
N CYS A 185 -0.78 15.10 -9.94
CA CYS A 185 0.40 14.89 -9.10
C CYS A 185 0.46 13.46 -8.54
N ASN A 186 -0.68 12.94 -8.08
CA ASN A 186 -0.76 11.58 -7.54
C ASN A 186 -0.50 10.51 -8.62
N ASN A 187 -1.05 10.69 -9.82
CA ASN A 187 -0.83 9.75 -10.93
C ASN A 187 0.64 9.72 -11.36
N ILE A 188 1.27 10.88 -11.52
CA ILE A 188 2.72 10.97 -11.82
C ILE A 188 3.53 10.26 -10.73
N THR A 189 3.19 10.48 -9.46
CA THR A 189 3.89 9.82 -8.35
C THR A 189 3.70 8.31 -8.39
N LYS A 190 2.50 7.81 -8.71
CA LYS A 190 2.22 6.38 -8.86
C LYS A 190 2.99 5.76 -10.03
N GLU A 191 3.03 6.42 -11.19
CA GLU A 191 3.80 5.96 -12.35
C GLU A 191 5.29 5.86 -12.03
N ILE A 192 5.89 6.89 -11.46
CA ILE A 192 7.30 6.88 -11.06
C ILE A 192 7.56 5.79 -10.00
N SER A 193 6.63 5.60 -9.05
CA SER A 193 6.74 4.55 -8.04
C SER A 193 6.74 3.15 -8.66
N LEU A 194 5.92 2.92 -9.69
CA LEU A 194 5.89 1.66 -10.43
C LEU A 194 7.22 1.42 -11.18
N GLU A 195 7.74 2.42 -11.88
CA GLU A 195 9.01 2.33 -12.57
C GLU A 195 10.18 2.01 -11.60
N ILE A 196 10.18 2.64 -10.42
CA ILE A 196 11.16 2.35 -9.37
C ILE A 196 11.08 0.88 -8.93
N LEU A 197 9.86 0.37 -8.67
CA LEU A 197 9.67 -1.01 -8.23
C LEU A 197 10.09 -2.01 -9.30
N VAL A 198 9.68 -1.77 -10.54
CA VAL A 198 10.07 -2.60 -11.71
C VAL A 198 11.59 -2.55 -11.88
N GLY A 199 12.20 -1.37 -11.84
CA GLY A 199 13.65 -1.21 -12.01
C GLY A 199 14.46 -1.95 -10.94
N VAL A 200 13.99 -1.98 -9.69
CA VAL A 200 14.64 -2.70 -8.59
C VAL A 200 14.45 -4.22 -8.69
N ASN A 201 13.30 -4.69 -9.22
CA ASN A 201 12.92 -6.11 -9.24
C ASN A 201 12.94 -6.76 -10.63
N SER A 202 13.36 -6.06 -11.68
CA SER A 202 13.37 -6.56 -13.07
C SER A 202 14.20 -7.84 -13.28
N ALA A 203 15.12 -8.16 -12.38
CA ALA A 203 15.93 -9.38 -12.45
C ALA A 203 15.14 -10.68 -12.19
N ASN A 204 13.92 -10.61 -11.65
CA ASN A 204 13.14 -11.77 -11.21
C ASN A 204 12.01 -12.17 -12.17
N GLY A 205 11.98 -11.64 -13.40
CA GLY A 205 11.01 -12.05 -14.43
C GLY A 205 9.56 -11.62 -14.11
N TYR A 206 9.36 -10.67 -13.22
CA TYR A 206 8.03 -10.10 -12.95
C TYR A 206 7.53 -9.38 -14.20
N SER A 207 6.33 -9.75 -14.62
CA SER A 207 5.76 -9.40 -15.91
C SER A 207 5.55 -7.88 -16.07
N GLU A 208 6.00 -7.34 -17.21
CA GLU A 208 5.72 -5.97 -17.65
C GLU A 208 4.22 -5.64 -17.82
N ASN A 209 3.34 -6.65 -17.67
CA ASN A 209 1.90 -6.50 -17.91
C ASN A 209 1.12 -6.00 -16.67
N ILE A 210 1.77 -5.73 -15.54
CA ILE A 210 1.09 -5.18 -14.36
C ILE A 210 1.09 -3.66 -14.42
N ASN A 211 -0.09 -3.08 -14.61
CA ASN A 211 -0.28 -1.65 -14.78
C ASN A 211 -0.33 -0.84 -13.47
N SER A 212 -0.11 -1.46 -12.30
CA SER A 212 -0.15 -0.75 -11.03
C SER A 212 0.94 -1.20 -10.06
N PHE A 213 1.59 -0.21 -9.42
CA PHE A 213 2.57 -0.43 -8.36
C PHE A 213 2.03 -1.32 -7.23
N SER A 214 0.81 -1.03 -6.78
CA SER A 214 0.18 -1.74 -5.66
C SER A 214 -0.06 -3.22 -5.95
N ALA A 215 -0.50 -3.56 -7.17
CA ALA A 215 -0.75 -4.94 -7.56
C ALA A 215 0.54 -5.74 -7.67
N GLN A 216 1.57 -5.17 -8.29
CA GLN A 216 2.86 -5.82 -8.43
C GLN A 216 3.54 -6.05 -7.08
N ALA A 217 3.57 -5.01 -6.24
CA ALA A 217 4.15 -5.11 -4.91
C ALA A 217 3.38 -6.10 -4.02
N ALA A 218 2.05 -6.11 -4.11
CA ALA A 218 1.22 -7.09 -3.38
C ALA A 218 1.55 -8.53 -3.78
N GLY A 219 1.74 -8.79 -5.08
CA GLY A 219 2.14 -10.12 -5.57
C GLY A 219 3.50 -10.55 -5.03
N ILE A 220 4.50 -9.67 -5.09
CA ILE A 220 5.85 -9.95 -4.57
C ILE A 220 5.81 -10.17 -3.05
N LEU A 221 5.04 -9.37 -2.31
CA LEU A 221 4.89 -9.54 -0.88
C LEU A 221 4.27 -10.90 -0.53
N TRP A 222 3.22 -11.30 -1.27
CA TRP A 222 2.62 -12.62 -1.08
C TRP A 222 3.60 -13.74 -1.35
N ASP A 223 4.35 -13.64 -2.43
CA ASP A 223 5.37 -14.60 -2.81
C ASP A 223 6.40 -14.78 -1.68
N ASN A 224 6.95 -13.69 -1.20
CA ASN A 224 7.98 -13.70 -0.15
C ASN A 224 7.47 -14.05 1.25
N MET A 225 6.19 -13.85 1.55
CA MET A 225 5.64 -14.07 2.89
C MET A 225 4.91 -15.40 3.02
N VAL A 226 4.38 -15.95 1.92
CA VAL A 226 3.55 -17.16 1.94
C VAL A 226 4.06 -18.21 0.97
N HIS A 227 4.23 -17.88 -0.29
CA HIS A 227 4.52 -18.85 -1.34
C HIS A 227 5.90 -19.48 -1.21
N SER A 228 6.96 -18.68 -1.15
CA SER A 228 8.33 -19.17 -1.02
C SER A 228 8.57 -19.95 0.29
N PRO A 229 8.12 -19.45 1.47
CA PRO A 229 8.18 -20.26 2.71
C PRO A 229 7.40 -21.57 2.62
N TRP A 230 6.21 -21.57 1.99
CA TRP A 230 5.42 -22.77 1.80
C TRP A 230 6.12 -23.78 0.91
N ILE A 231 6.72 -23.36 -0.21
CA ILE A 231 7.52 -24.25 -1.08
C ILE A 231 8.64 -24.90 -0.28
N THR A 232 9.35 -24.13 0.52
CA THR A 232 10.43 -24.64 1.35
C THR A 232 9.94 -25.67 2.37
N MET A 233 8.79 -25.44 3.00
CA MET A 233 8.20 -26.36 3.97
C MET A 233 7.64 -27.61 3.30
N GLU A 234 6.96 -27.47 2.16
CA GLU A 234 6.24 -28.54 1.49
C GLU A 234 7.19 -29.47 0.72
N PHE A 235 8.04 -28.90 -0.12
CA PHE A 235 8.90 -29.63 -1.05
C PHE A 235 10.38 -29.64 -0.66
N GLY A 236 10.83 -28.73 0.17
CA GLY A 236 12.24 -28.40 0.30
C GLY A 236 12.69 -27.43 -0.81
N TYR A 237 14.00 -27.36 -1.06
CA TYR A 237 14.58 -26.34 -1.97
C TYR A 237 14.48 -26.69 -3.47
N ASN A 238 13.95 -27.86 -3.86
CA ASN A 238 14.00 -28.38 -5.23
C ASN A 238 12.62 -28.63 -5.86
N ALA A 239 11.61 -27.82 -5.54
CA ALA A 239 10.30 -27.95 -6.15
C ALA A 239 10.29 -27.42 -7.58
N SER A 240 9.72 -28.19 -8.53
CA SER A 240 9.44 -27.67 -9.87
C SER A 240 8.13 -26.84 -9.87
N GLU A 241 8.07 -25.81 -10.71
CA GLU A 241 6.84 -25.00 -10.85
C GLU A 241 5.61 -25.86 -11.21
N ASP A 242 5.80 -26.94 -11.98
CA ASP A 242 4.72 -27.85 -12.35
C ASP A 242 4.17 -28.64 -11.17
N GLN A 243 5.01 -29.06 -10.23
CA GLN A 243 4.59 -29.72 -8.99
C GLN A 243 3.82 -28.77 -8.09
N VAL A 244 4.35 -27.55 -7.91
CA VAL A 244 3.71 -26.47 -7.15
C VAL A 244 2.32 -26.15 -7.71
N ALA A 245 2.22 -25.94 -9.02
CA ALA A 245 0.97 -25.63 -9.69
C ALA A 245 -0.06 -26.76 -9.55
N LYS A 246 0.35 -28.02 -9.69
CA LYS A 246 -0.53 -29.18 -9.53
C LYS A 246 -1.13 -29.25 -8.14
N ILE A 247 -0.34 -29.05 -7.08
CA ILE A 247 -0.84 -29.14 -5.71
C ILE A 247 -1.76 -27.96 -5.38
N LEU A 248 -1.40 -26.74 -5.78
CA LEU A 248 -2.21 -25.55 -5.49
C LEU A 248 -3.52 -25.50 -6.30
N THR A 249 -3.63 -26.25 -7.40
CA THR A 249 -4.87 -26.32 -8.18
C THR A 249 -5.99 -27.07 -7.43
N TYR A 250 -5.63 -28.01 -6.58
CA TYR A 250 -6.62 -28.83 -5.87
C TYR A 250 -6.80 -28.35 -4.43
N THR A 251 -8.04 -28.42 -3.95
CA THR A 251 -8.36 -28.05 -2.57
C THR A 251 -7.73 -28.98 -1.57
N LYS A 252 -7.37 -28.44 -0.42
CA LYS A 252 -6.82 -29.23 0.69
C LYS A 252 -7.72 -30.43 1.01
N GLY A 253 -7.13 -31.64 1.03
CA GLY A 253 -7.79 -32.88 1.41
C GLY A 253 -8.70 -33.48 0.33
N SER A 254 -8.73 -32.93 -0.90
CA SER A 254 -9.41 -33.57 -2.03
C SER A 254 -8.72 -34.89 -2.42
N ASP A 255 -9.50 -35.80 -2.99
CA ASP A 255 -8.99 -37.12 -3.38
C ASP A 255 -7.94 -36.98 -4.48
N GLU A 256 -8.11 -36.04 -5.41
CA GLU A 256 -7.16 -35.76 -6.48
C GLU A 256 -5.81 -35.27 -5.91
N ARG A 257 -5.87 -34.40 -4.88
CA ARG A 257 -4.64 -33.92 -4.23
C ARG A 257 -3.93 -35.03 -3.47
N LYS A 258 -4.66 -35.90 -2.78
CA LYS A 258 -4.11 -37.08 -2.11
C LYS A 258 -3.46 -38.06 -3.08
N GLU A 259 -4.07 -38.26 -4.26
CA GLU A 259 -3.53 -39.13 -5.31
C GLU A 259 -2.19 -38.56 -5.85
N ILE A 260 -2.09 -37.26 -6.07
CA ILE A 260 -0.84 -36.59 -6.48
C ILE A 260 0.24 -36.79 -5.43
N ILE A 261 -0.09 -36.57 -4.15
CA ILE A 261 0.85 -36.69 -3.03
C ILE A 261 1.33 -38.15 -2.87
N ALA A 262 0.40 -39.10 -2.97
CA ALA A 262 0.73 -40.55 -2.87
C ALA A 262 1.51 -41.05 -4.08
N GLY A 263 1.31 -40.47 -5.26
CA GLY A 263 2.04 -40.79 -6.49
C GLY A 263 3.39 -40.13 -6.63
N ASP A 264 3.70 -39.15 -5.77
CA ASP A 264 5.00 -38.49 -5.75
C ASP A 264 6.03 -39.38 -4.97
N ASN A 265 6.98 -39.94 -5.71
CA ASN A 265 8.06 -40.74 -5.14
C ASN A 265 9.12 -39.87 -4.43
N SER A 266 8.93 -38.59 -4.29
CA SER A 266 9.84 -37.73 -3.56
C SER A 266 9.67 -37.92 -2.05
N GLU A 267 10.75 -37.72 -1.30
CA GLU A 267 10.70 -37.69 0.17
C GLU A 267 9.96 -36.46 0.71
N SER A 268 9.46 -35.61 -0.19
CA SER A 268 8.85 -34.32 0.16
C SER A 268 7.67 -34.47 1.11
N PHE A 269 6.80 -35.45 0.89
CA PHE A 269 5.60 -35.68 1.69
C PHE A 269 5.76 -36.77 2.76
N SER A 270 7.01 -37.18 3.06
CA SER A 270 7.32 -38.20 4.06
C SER A 270 6.89 -37.77 5.46
N ALA A 271 6.41 -38.73 6.26
CA ALA A 271 6.12 -38.59 7.67
C ALA A 271 7.31 -38.06 8.48
N ASP A 272 8.55 -38.46 8.09
CA ASP A 272 9.78 -38.07 8.79
C ASP A 272 10.04 -36.56 8.74
N ARG A 273 9.52 -35.86 7.73
CA ARG A 273 9.66 -34.40 7.60
C ARG A 273 8.68 -33.57 8.44
N ALA A 274 7.71 -34.21 9.09
CA ALA A 274 6.71 -33.48 9.89
C ALA A 274 7.35 -32.67 11.03
N GLY A 275 8.39 -33.19 11.67
CA GLY A 275 9.15 -32.48 12.70
C GLY A 275 9.95 -31.30 12.16
N GLU A 276 10.56 -31.46 10.99
CA GLU A 276 11.30 -30.41 10.29
C GLU A 276 10.36 -29.26 9.88
N ARG A 277 9.20 -29.56 9.32
CA ARG A 277 8.16 -28.58 8.95
C ARG A 277 7.68 -27.77 10.16
N LEU A 278 7.39 -28.45 11.28
CA LEU A 278 7.01 -27.76 12.50
C LEU A 278 8.14 -26.86 13.02
N GLY A 279 9.38 -27.34 13.00
CA GLY A 279 10.55 -26.56 13.39
C GLY A 279 10.72 -25.31 12.52
N PHE A 280 10.60 -25.46 11.19
CA PHE A 280 10.68 -24.34 10.26
C PHE A 280 9.55 -23.31 10.50
N THR A 281 8.30 -23.76 10.65
CA THR A 281 7.16 -22.88 10.90
C THR A 281 7.32 -22.09 12.20
N LEU A 282 7.75 -22.78 13.29
CA LEU A 282 8.02 -22.10 14.57
C LEU A 282 9.14 -21.07 14.47
N PHE A 283 10.17 -21.35 13.69
CA PHE A 283 11.26 -20.41 13.47
C PHE A 283 10.84 -19.24 12.58
N TYR A 284 10.03 -19.52 11.55
CA TYR A 284 9.61 -18.52 10.56
C TYR A 284 8.54 -17.56 11.09
N ILE A 285 7.75 -17.95 12.11
CA ILE A 285 6.69 -17.11 12.65
C ILE A 285 7.20 -15.74 13.12
N ILE A 286 8.39 -15.69 13.73
CA ILE A 286 8.98 -14.44 14.24
C ILE A 286 9.32 -13.48 13.10
N PRO A 287 10.11 -13.84 12.07
CA PRO A 287 10.38 -12.96 10.95
C PRO A 287 9.12 -12.60 10.17
N CYS A 288 8.15 -13.50 10.03
CA CYS A 288 6.86 -13.21 9.39
C CYS A 288 6.12 -12.09 10.13
N PHE A 289 5.97 -12.15 11.45
CA PHE A 289 5.34 -11.10 12.24
C PHE A 289 6.09 -9.77 12.14
N MET A 290 7.41 -9.81 12.15
CA MET A 290 8.24 -8.59 11.98
C MET A 290 8.03 -7.95 10.61
N LYS A 291 8.04 -8.75 9.53
CA LYS A 291 7.76 -8.28 8.16
C LYS A 291 6.37 -7.66 8.07
N CYS A 292 5.34 -8.37 8.55
CA CYS A 292 3.97 -7.86 8.60
C CYS A 292 3.89 -6.51 9.31
N GLY A 293 4.53 -6.38 10.47
CA GLY A 293 4.58 -5.12 11.22
C GLY A 293 5.22 -3.98 10.42
N ILE A 294 6.34 -4.24 9.76
CA ILE A 294 7.04 -3.23 8.94
C ILE A 294 6.16 -2.77 7.78
N TYR A 295 5.58 -3.69 7.01
CA TYR A 295 4.76 -3.34 5.85
C TYR A 295 3.45 -2.64 6.24
N ILE A 296 2.81 -3.04 7.34
CA ILE A 296 1.63 -2.32 7.87
C ILE A 296 2.01 -0.90 8.28
N VAL A 297 3.13 -0.69 8.97
CA VAL A 297 3.59 0.66 9.34
C VAL A 297 3.86 1.52 8.11
N ILE A 298 4.53 0.99 7.10
CA ILE A 298 4.80 1.69 5.83
C ILE A 298 3.47 2.06 5.15
N SER A 299 2.52 1.15 5.10
CA SER A 299 1.19 1.37 4.54
C SER A 299 0.43 2.50 5.26
N LEU A 300 0.48 2.52 6.58
CA LEU A 300 -0.14 3.60 7.38
C LEU A 300 0.55 4.95 7.14
N ILE A 301 1.87 4.99 7.05
CA ILE A 301 2.62 6.21 6.73
C ILE A 301 2.23 6.73 5.34
N GLN A 302 2.05 5.84 4.37
CA GLN A 302 1.58 6.18 3.03
C GLN A 302 0.21 6.87 3.07
N LEU A 303 -0.75 6.31 3.81
CA LEU A 303 -2.08 6.92 3.99
C LEU A 303 -1.99 8.31 4.64
N VAL A 304 -1.10 8.49 5.63
CA VAL A 304 -0.87 9.80 6.27
C VAL A 304 -0.36 10.83 5.26
N PHE A 305 0.58 10.46 4.38
CA PHE A 305 1.06 11.40 3.36
C PHE A 305 -0.01 11.75 2.34
N GLN A 306 -0.84 10.79 1.92
CA GLN A 306 -2.00 11.08 1.05
C GLN A 306 -2.97 12.06 1.73
N LEU A 307 -3.29 11.83 3.00
CA LEU A 307 -4.16 12.72 3.77
C LEU A 307 -3.54 14.14 3.89
N MET A 308 -2.23 14.23 4.15
CA MET A 308 -1.53 15.52 4.20
C MET A 308 -1.60 16.27 2.86
N SER A 309 -1.47 15.56 1.73
CA SER A 309 -1.64 16.18 0.41
C SER A 309 -3.02 16.82 0.24
N ILE A 310 -4.07 16.13 0.69
CA ILE A 310 -5.44 16.65 0.67
C ILE A 310 -5.54 17.91 1.55
N VAL A 311 -5.04 17.85 2.79
CA VAL A 311 -5.07 18.99 3.73
C VAL A 311 -4.34 20.19 3.16
N TYR A 312 -3.16 20.03 2.56
CA TYR A 312 -2.44 21.12 1.92
C TYR A 312 -3.21 21.71 0.74
N THR A 313 -3.91 20.88 -0.03
CA THR A 313 -4.77 21.36 -1.12
C THR A 313 -5.95 22.17 -0.59
N PHE A 314 -6.58 21.76 0.52
CA PHE A 314 -7.61 22.56 1.17
C PHE A 314 -7.12 23.92 1.69
N MET A 315 -5.90 23.97 2.19
CA MET A 315 -5.31 25.18 2.71
C MET A 315 -4.90 26.16 1.58
N ALA A 316 -4.85 25.71 0.34
CA ALA A 316 -4.39 26.50 -0.80
C ALA A 316 -5.10 27.87 -0.95
N PRO A 317 -6.44 27.96 -0.95
CA PRO A 317 -7.13 29.23 -1.08
C PRO A 317 -6.75 30.24 0.01
N LEU A 318 -6.61 29.76 1.26
CA LEU A 318 -6.21 30.61 2.38
C LEU A 318 -4.78 31.13 2.24
N VAL A 319 -3.85 30.24 1.89
CA VAL A 319 -2.44 30.59 1.68
C VAL A 319 -2.30 31.63 0.56
N LEU A 320 -3.01 31.42 -0.55
CA LEU A 320 -2.97 32.34 -1.70
C LEU A 320 -3.48 33.73 -1.33
N VAL A 321 -4.62 33.83 -0.60
CA VAL A 321 -5.14 35.11 -0.15
C VAL A 321 -4.21 35.82 0.81
N ILE A 322 -3.69 35.09 1.84
CA ILE A 322 -2.78 35.68 2.83
C ILE A 322 -1.50 36.19 2.15
N SER A 323 -1.02 35.52 1.11
CA SER A 323 0.19 35.90 0.39
C SER A 323 0.06 37.22 -0.40
N LEU A 324 -1.19 37.73 -0.62
CA LEU A 324 -1.40 39.03 -1.19
C LEU A 324 -1.06 40.19 -0.21
N PHE A 325 -1.12 39.90 1.09
CA PHE A 325 -0.80 40.90 2.09
C PHE A 325 0.73 41.13 2.17
N PRO A 326 1.15 42.39 2.39
CA PRO A 326 2.57 42.69 2.51
C PRO A 326 3.18 42.02 3.72
N GLY A 327 4.37 41.44 3.52
CA GLY A 327 5.09 40.69 4.57
C GLY A 327 4.85 39.16 4.59
N TYR A 328 3.86 38.66 3.86
CA TYR A 328 3.56 37.22 3.76
C TYR A 328 3.98 36.59 2.42
N ASP A 329 4.95 37.21 1.74
CA ASP A 329 5.41 36.83 0.40
C ASP A 329 5.96 35.40 0.30
N GLY A 330 6.51 34.87 1.40
CA GLY A 330 7.10 33.53 1.45
C GLY A 330 6.08 32.39 1.61
N MET A 331 4.81 32.68 1.90
CA MET A 331 3.82 31.65 2.22
C MET A 331 3.54 30.69 1.05
N ILE A 332 3.47 31.22 -0.18
CA ILE A 332 3.28 30.38 -1.39
C ILE A 332 4.43 29.40 -1.55
N GLY A 333 5.66 29.90 -1.46
CA GLY A 333 6.85 29.03 -1.57
C GLY A 333 6.89 27.96 -0.50
N GLY A 334 6.55 28.32 0.73
CA GLY A 334 6.46 27.36 1.84
C GLY A 334 5.36 26.29 1.60
N TRP A 335 4.20 26.70 1.10
CA TRP A 335 3.09 25.82 0.78
C TRP A 335 3.41 24.88 -0.39
N LEU A 336 3.94 25.37 -1.50
CA LEU A 336 4.36 24.55 -2.64
C LEU A 336 5.44 23.54 -2.22
N ARG A 337 6.40 23.98 -1.40
CA ARG A 337 7.43 23.11 -0.86
C ARG A 337 6.82 21.96 -0.04
N LYS A 338 5.79 22.22 0.77
CA LYS A 338 5.12 21.20 1.58
C LYS A 338 4.40 20.15 0.72
N ILE A 339 3.74 20.58 -0.35
CA ILE A 339 3.12 19.64 -1.32
C ILE A 339 4.21 18.77 -1.96
N LEU A 340 5.30 19.38 -2.45
CA LEU A 340 6.40 18.64 -3.08
C LEU A 340 7.09 17.69 -2.08
N GLU A 341 7.35 18.13 -0.85
CA GLU A 341 7.91 17.27 0.21
C GLU A 341 7.03 16.05 0.46
N THR A 342 5.71 16.19 0.43
CA THR A 342 4.78 15.06 0.61
C THR A 342 4.85 14.08 -0.56
N GLN A 343 4.88 14.56 -1.81
CA GLN A 343 4.99 13.69 -2.99
C GLN A 343 6.34 12.97 -3.04
N ILE A 344 7.42 13.68 -2.74
CA ILE A 344 8.77 13.08 -2.64
C ILE A 344 8.81 12.01 -1.53
N SER A 345 8.14 12.24 -0.40
CA SER A 345 8.06 11.25 0.68
C SER A 345 7.36 9.96 0.25
N ILE A 346 6.32 10.06 -0.58
CA ILE A 346 5.65 8.90 -1.17
C ILE A 346 6.61 8.13 -2.09
N LEU A 347 7.38 8.82 -2.93
CA LEU A 347 8.40 8.20 -3.80
C LEU A 347 9.50 7.51 -2.99
N ILE A 348 9.97 8.14 -1.91
CA ILE A 348 10.98 7.54 -1.01
C ILE A 348 10.43 6.27 -0.35
N LEU A 349 9.15 6.26 0.07
CA LEU A 349 8.51 5.05 0.61
C LEU A 349 8.43 3.94 -0.44
N SER A 350 8.08 4.27 -1.68
CA SER A 350 8.04 3.29 -2.77
C SER A 350 9.43 2.69 -3.06
N LEU A 351 10.47 3.52 -3.04
CA LEU A 351 11.86 3.05 -3.16
C LEU A 351 12.26 2.14 -1.99
N LEU A 352 11.91 2.53 -0.77
CA LEU A 352 12.18 1.73 0.42
C LEU A 352 11.52 0.35 0.32
N ILE A 353 10.27 0.29 -0.13
CA ILE A 353 9.55 -0.97 -0.37
C ILE A 353 10.28 -1.81 -1.42
N GLY A 354 10.67 -1.22 -2.56
CA GLY A 354 11.41 -1.92 -3.59
C GLY A 354 12.70 -2.57 -3.06
N ILE A 355 13.44 -1.84 -2.24
CA ILE A 355 14.66 -2.34 -1.60
C ILE A 355 14.34 -3.46 -0.60
N LEU A 356 13.34 -3.29 0.27
CA LEU A 356 12.95 -4.29 1.26
C LEU A 356 12.50 -5.61 0.59
N VAL A 357 11.67 -5.49 -0.45
CA VAL A 357 11.23 -6.64 -1.24
C VAL A 357 12.41 -7.37 -1.87
N ARG A 358 13.40 -6.63 -2.40
CA ARG A 358 14.60 -7.23 -2.97
C ARG A 358 15.48 -7.93 -1.93
N PHE A 359 15.59 -7.37 -0.73
CA PHE A 359 16.28 -8.04 0.37
C PHE A 359 15.60 -9.33 0.78
N ASP A 360 14.27 -9.34 0.86
CA ASP A 360 13.51 -10.54 1.18
C ASP A 360 13.74 -11.64 0.15
N ASP A 361 13.76 -11.30 -1.12
CA ASP A 361 14.02 -12.21 -2.23
C ASP A 361 15.44 -12.83 -2.16
N LEU A 362 16.44 -12.03 -1.77
CA LEU A 362 17.82 -12.52 -1.59
C LEU A 362 17.99 -13.49 -0.40
N VAL A 363 17.07 -13.47 0.56
CA VAL A 363 17.11 -14.37 1.73
C VAL A 363 16.54 -15.74 1.40
N PHE A 364 15.58 -15.82 0.46
CA PHE A 364 14.92 -17.07 0.08
C PHE A 364 15.50 -17.73 -1.19
N ASN A 365 16.25 -17.00 -2.02
CA ASN A 365 16.97 -17.47 -3.19
C ASN A 365 18.47 -17.57 -2.94
#